data_ff88c56fc25d9a0c6dcb24fe133f405a
#
_entry.id   ff88c56fc25d9a0c6dcb24fe133f405a
#
_cell.length_a   1.000
_cell.length_b   1.000
_cell.length_c   1.000
_cell.angle_alpha   90.00
_cell.angle_beta   90.00
_cell.angle_gamma   90.00
#
_symmetry.space_group_name_H-M   'P 1'
#
loop_
_entity.id
_entity.type
_entity.pdbx_description
1 polymer ?
#
loop_
_entity_poly.entity_id
_entity_poly.type
_entity_poly.pdbx_seq_one_letter_code
_entity_poly.pdbx_strand_id
1 'polypeptide(L)'
;MRMDLELEMGTIIGKGNNMGDPIPVNEARDHIFGYVLLNDWSARDMQVWEYVPLGPFNAKNFASTISPWVITPEALAPFKVPLNAQDPALLPYL
;
A
#
# COMPACT_ATOMS: atom_id res chain seq x y z
N MET A 1 15.09 21.07 8.63
CA MET A 1 14.18 20.28 7.78
C MET A 1 14.75 18.87 7.64
N ARG A 2 13.98 17.86 7.99
CA ARG A 2 14.36 16.44 7.92
C ARG A 2 13.47 15.73 6.90
N MET A 3 13.93 15.69 5.67
CA MET A 3 13.27 14.92 4.61
C MET A 3 13.72 13.47 4.63
N ASP A 4 12.80 12.55 4.43
CA ASP A 4 13.05 11.12 4.37
C ASP A 4 12.31 10.47 3.20
N LEU A 5 12.85 9.33 2.76
CA LEU A 5 12.34 8.47 1.71
C LEU A 5 11.66 7.27 2.37
N GLU A 6 10.43 6.99 2.01
CA GLU A 6 9.76 5.72 2.35
C GLU A 6 9.51 4.91 1.08
N LEU A 7 10.29 3.84 0.92
CA LEU A 7 10.10 2.93 -0.21
C LEU A 7 8.95 1.97 0.08
N GLU A 8 7.91 2.08 -0.71
CA GLU A 8 6.67 1.34 -0.56
C GLU A 8 6.25 0.69 -1.88
N MET A 9 5.22 -0.13 -1.81
CA MET A 9 4.56 -0.72 -2.98
C MET A 9 3.17 -0.10 -3.13
N GLY A 10 2.94 0.58 -4.25
CA GLY A 10 1.63 1.06 -4.64
C GLY A 10 0.85 0.00 -5.41
N THR A 11 -0.43 -0.17 -5.09
CA THR A 11 -1.34 -1.07 -5.82
C THR A 11 -2.25 -0.26 -6.73
N ILE A 12 -2.25 -0.57 -8.02
CA ILE A 12 -3.15 0.03 -9.00
C ILE A 12 -4.40 -0.83 -9.08
N ILE A 13 -5.55 -0.25 -8.78
CA ILE A 13 -6.85 -0.92 -8.87
C ILE A 13 -7.35 -0.83 -10.31
N GLY A 14 -7.63 -2.00 -10.91
CA GLY A 14 -8.16 -2.10 -12.27
C GLY A 14 -9.69 -2.20 -12.32
N LYS A 15 -10.28 -2.93 -11.40
CA LYS A 15 -11.72 -3.09 -11.27
C LYS A 15 -12.19 -2.50 -9.95
N GLY A 16 -13.02 -1.47 -10.00
CA GLY A 16 -13.62 -0.89 -8.80
C GLY A 16 -14.80 -1.72 -8.27
N ASN A 17 -15.38 -1.26 -7.16
CA ASN A 17 -16.62 -1.74 -6.56
C ASN A 17 -17.56 -0.56 -6.35
N ASN A 18 -18.84 -0.83 -6.09
CA ASN A 18 -19.76 0.23 -5.69
C ASN A 18 -19.47 0.69 -4.26
N MET A 19 -19.82 1.94 -3.99
CA MET A 19 -19.70 2.48 -2.63
C MET A 19 -20.54 1.65 -1.65
N GLY A 20 -19.91 1.20 -0.59
CA GLY A 20 -20.55 0.38 0.45
C GLY A 20 -20.52 -1.13 0.20
N ASP A 21 -20.18 -1.58 -1.01
CA ASP A 21 -20.04 -3.01 -1.31
C ASP A 21 -18.63 -3.49 -0.92
N PRO A 22 -18.46 -4.41 0.02
CA PRO A 22 -17.16 -4.94 0.38
C PRO A 22 -16.62 -5.86 -0.73
N ILE A 23 -15.30 -5.87 -0.91
CA ILE A 23 -14.62 -6.87 -1.74
C ILE A 23 -14.15 -8.00 -0.81
N PRO A 24 -14.63 -9.24 -1.00
CA PRO A 24 -14.11 -10.38 -0.24
C PRO A 24 -12.60 -10.57 -0.45
N VAL A 25 -11.88 -10.96 0.60
CA VAL A 25 -10.41 -11.10 0.53
C VAL A 25 -9.95 -12.09 -0.54
N ASN A 26 -10.70 -13.16 -0.77
CA ASN A 26 -10.42 -14.16 -1.82
C ASN A 26 -10.65 -13.63 -3.25
N GLU A 27 -11.34 -12.52 -3.42
CA GLU A 27 -11.60 -11.84 -4.70
C GLU A 27 -10.71 -10.61 -4.91
N ALA A 28 -10.03 -10.15 -3.87
CA ALA A 28 -9.24 -8.91 -3.90
C ALA A 28 -8.22 -8.88 -5.04
N ARG A 29 -7.64 -10.04 -5.40
CA ARG A 29 -6.68 -10.15 -6.50
C ARG A 29 -7.26 -9.76 -7.85
N ASP A 30 -8.53 -10.05 -8.11
CA ASP A 30 -9.20 -9.77 -9.38
C ASP A 30 -9.45 -8.27 -9.60
N HIS A 31 -9.31 -7.49 -8.53
CA HIS A 31 -9.40 -6.04 -8.57
C HIS A 31 -8.07 -5.34 -8.83
N ILE A 32 -6.95 -6.06 -8.74
CA ILE A 32 -5.61 -5.50 -8.89
C ILE A 32 -5.17 -5.55 -10.35
N PHE A 33 -4.89 -4.37 -10.92
CA PHE A 33 -4.28 -4.25 -12.25
C PHE A 33 -2.76 -4.49 -12.19
N GLY A 34 -2.09 -3.96 -11.18
CA GLY A 34 -0.65 -4.10 -11.05
C GLY A 34 -0.06 -3.32 -9.89
N TYR A 35 1.25 -3.34 -9.83
CA TYR A 35 2.02 -2.73 -8.74
C TYR A 35 3.04 -1.75 -9.28
N VAL A 36 3.32 -0.73 -8.50
CA VAL A 36 4.36 0.27 -8.74
C VAL A 36 5.24 0.41 -7.50
N LEU A 37 6.47 0.86 -7.66
CA LEU A 37 7.23 1.38 -6.53
C LEU A 37 6.67 2.75 -6.17
N LEU A 38 6.50 3.00 -4.90
CA LEU A 38 6.02 4.26 -4.36
C LEU A 38 7.05 4.80 -3.37
N ASN A 39 7.30 6.09 -3.44
CA ASN A 39 8.01 6.82 -2.42
C ASN A 39 7.04 7.78 -1.73
N ASP A 40 6.73 7.52 -0.48
CA ASP A 40 5.98 8.43 0.37
C ASP A 40 6.94 9.40 1.06
N TRP A 41 7.13 10.56 0.44
CA TRP A 41 8.01 11.59 0.97
C TRP A 41 7.55 12.06 2.34
N SER A 42 8.48 12.10 3.29
CA SER A 42 8.18 12.37 4.69
C SER A 42 8.99 13.54 5.21
N ALA A 43 8.30 14.55 5.74
CA ALA A 43 8.92 15.64 6.49
C ALA A 43 8.92 15.25 7.98
N ARG A 44 9.97 14.55 8.43
CA ARG A 44 10.03 13.93 9.77
C ARG A 44 9.93 14.93 10.91
N ASP A 45 10.44 16.13 10.75
CA ASP A 45 10.31 17.21 11.73
C ASP A 45 8.85 17.65 11.93
N MET A 46 8.09 17.75 10.84
CA MET A 46 6.65 18.02 10.91
C MET A 46 5.86 16.82 11.44
N GLN A 47 6.24 15.61 11.02
CA GLN A 47 5.58 14.39 11.44
C GLN A 47 5.61 14.20 12.96
N VAL A 48 6.75 14.46 13.60
CA VAL A 48 6.89 14.37 15.06
C VAL A 48 5.96 15.34 15.79
N TRP A 49 5.67 16.48 15.19
CA TRP A 49 4.74 17.46 15.74
C TRP A 49 3.28 17.01 15.65
N GLU A 50 2.87 16.43 14.51
CA GLU A 50 1.44 16.21 14.21
C GLU A 50 0.93 14.78 14.41
N TYR A 51 1.81 13.76 14.58
CA TYR A 51 1.39 12.35 14.54
C TYR A 51 0.53 11.91 15.74
N VAL A 52 0.55 12.64 16.85
CA VAL A 52 -0.27 12.39 18.04
C VAL A 52 -1.22 13.57 18.23
N PRO A 53 -2.55 13.35 18.37
CA PRO A 53 -3.26 12.07 18.46
C PRO A 53 -3.77 11.50 17.13
N LEU A 54 -3.77 12.28 16.04
CA LEU A 54 -4.55 11.94 14.84
C LEU A 54 -3.72 11.31 13.70
N GLY A 55 -2.41 11.29 13.82
CA GLY A 55 -1.51 10.83 12.78
C GLY A 55 -0.93 11.94 11.93
N PRO A 56 0.00 11.61 11.01
CA PRO A 56 0.63 12.59 10.14
C PRO A 56 -0.32 13.08 9.05
N PHE A 57 -0.27 14.39 8.73
CA PHE A 57 -1.01 15.04 7.66
C PHE A 57 -0.08 15.80 6.72
N ASN A 58 0.31 17.02 7.09
CA ASN A 58 1.15 17.89 6.25
C ASN A 58 2.55 17.31 6.04
N ALA A 59 3.00 16.47 6.96
CA ALA A 59 4.27 15.77 6.85
C ALA A 59 4.31 14.72 5.71
N LYS A 60 3.15 14.31 5.21
CA LYS A 60 2.97 13.26 4.21
C LYS A 60 2.26 13.72 2.93
N ASN A 61 1.28 14.60 3.03
CA ASN A 61 0.39 14.91 1.92
C ASN A 61 0.96 15.90 0.89
N PHE A 62 2.22 16.31 1.02
CA PHE A 62 2.83 17.30 0.13
C PHE A 62 3.42 16.69 -1.15
N ALA A 63 3.84 15.43 -1.12
CA ALA A 63 4.37 14.74 -2.30
C ALA A 63 4.38 13.23 -2.13
N SER A 64 4.02 12.52 -3.20
CA SER A 64 4.29 11.09 -3.40
C SER A 64 4.81 10.89 -4.81
N THR A 65 5.75 9.98 -4.98
CA THR A 65 6.33 9.65 -6.29
C THR A 65 6.10 8.19 -6.58
N ILE A 66 5.62 7.87 -7.77
CA ILE A 66 5.48 6.48 -8.22
C ILE A 66 6.40 6.20 -9.40
N SER A 67 6.81 4.95 -9.57
CA SER A 67 7.53 4.51 -10.77
C SER A 67 6.63 4.61 -12.00
N PRO A 68 7.19 4.92 -13.20
CA PRO A 68 6.42 4.93 -14.44
C PRO A 68 6.04 3.54 -14.95
N TRP A 69 6.64 2.49 -14.39
CA TRP A 69 6.42 1.10 -14.76
C TRP A 69 5.40 0.46 -13.85
N VAL A 70 4.34 -0.10 -14.43
CA VAL A 70 3.37 -0.93 -13.72
C VAL A 70 3.69 -2.38 -14.01
N ILE A 71 3.88 -3.18 -12.96
CA ILE A 71 4.19 -4.60 -13.05
C ILE A 71 2.93 -5.38 -12.73
N THR A 72 2.48 -6.24 -13.66
CA THR A 72 1.25 -7.02 -13.44
C THR A 72 1.44 -8.15 -12.43
N PRO A 73 0.35 -8.63 -11.79
CA PRO A 73 0.41 -9.78 -10.89
C PRO A 73 0.99 -11.04 -11.54
N GLU A 74 0.75 -11.24 -12.85
CA GLU A 74 1.27 -12.38 -13.64
C GLU A 74 2.79 -12.29 -13.79
N ALA A 75 3.32 -11.10 -14.05
CA ALA A 75 4.76 -10.86 -14.14
C ALA A 75 5.47 -11.12 -12.81
N LEU A 76 4.80 -10.88 -11.68
CA LEU A 76 5.32 -11.14 -10.33
C LEU A 76 5.13 -12.59 -9.87
N ALA A 77 4.27 -13.38 -10.52
CA ALA A 77 3.94 -14.74 -10.08
C ALA A 77 5.16 -15.63 -9.84
N PRO A 78 6.22 -15.62 -10.70
CA PRO A 78 7.41 -16.43 -10.48
C PRO A 78 8.22 -16.07 -9.22
N PHE A 79 8.02 -14.87 -8.69
CA PHE A 79 8.75 -14.35 -7.53
C PHE A 79 7.97 -14.45 -6.22
N LYS A 80 6.75 -15.00 -6.28
CA LYS A 80 5.96 -15.24 -5.08
C LYS A 80 6.59 -16.31 -4.21
N VAL A 81 6.70 -15.99 -2.92
CA VAL A 81 7.13 -16.94 -1.89
C VAL A 81 6.04 -17.05 -0.82
N PRO A 82 5.86 -18.24 -0.21
CA PRO A 82 4.93 -18.38 0.89
C PRO A 82 5.41 -17.54 2.10
N LEU A 83 4.48 -16.96 2.81
CA LEU A 83 4.75 -16.42 4.14
C LEU A 83 4.95 -17.56 5.14
N ASN A 84 5.60 -17.27 6.27
CA ASN A 84 5.63 -18.19 7.39
C ASN A 84 4.20 -18.51 7.85
N ALA A 85 3.99 -19.76 8.24
CA ALA A 85 2.71 -20.17 8.82
C ALA A 85 2.39 -19.30 10.04
N GLN A 86 1.18 -18.80 10.10
CA GLN A 86 0.71 -18.00 11.22
C GLN A 86 -0.07 -18.90 12.20
N ASP A 87 0.28 -18.78 13.48
CA ASP A 87 -0.40 -19.47 14.58
C ASP A 87 -0.73 -18.45 15.69
N PRO A 88 -2.00 -18.25 16.04
CA PRO A 88 -3.19 -18.89 15.46
C PRO A 88 -3.44 -18.50 14.00
N ALA A 89 -4.18 -19.33 13.27
CA ALA A 89 -4.58 -19.03 11.90
C ALA A 89 -5.37 -17.72 11.81
N LEU A 90 -5.22 -17.04 10.66
CA LEU A 90 -5.97 -15.80 10.39
C LEU A 90 -7.48 -16.03 10.48
N LEU A 91 -8.19 -15.02 10.95
CA LEU A 91 -9.64 -15.01 10.89
C LEU A 91 -10.10 -14.93 9.42
N PRO A 92 -11.31 -15.49 9.09
CA PRO A 92 -11.75 -15.60 7.69
C PRO A 92 -11.89 -14.29 6.92
N TYR A 93 -11.89 -13.16 7.61
CA TYR A 93 -12.01 -11.83 7.01
C TYR A 93 -10.68 -11.06 6.91
N LEU A 94 -9.56 -11.69 7.29
CA LEU A 94 -8.21 -11.11 7.23
C LEU A 94 -7.38 -11.68 6.08
#